data_b5ca81dd380d91f9f36e06e11b39b816
#
_entry.id   b5ca81dd380d91f9f36e06e11b39b816
#
_cell.length_a   1.000
_cell.length_b   1.000
_cell.length_c   1.000
_cell.angle_alpha   90.00
_cell.angle_beta   90.00
_cell.angle_gamma   90.00
#
_symmetry.space_group_name_H-M   'P 1'
#
loop_
_entity.id
_entity.type
_entity.pdbx_description
1 polymer ?
#
loop_
_entity_poly.entity_id
_entity_poly.type
_entity_poly.pdbx_seq_one_letter_code
_entity_poly.pdbx_strand_id
1 'polypeptide(L)'
;SVDTRAPGKADDLEKSVNYGELCHFIQEFMEEHTYKLLEAVLENLAEAILQKWEKIEEITLEVKKPWAPIGLPLETVSVEITRGWHTAYIALGSNMGEKETYLRNAVKELDESAGCRVEKVSDFIATAPYGVTEQDEFLNGALKLRTLLTPEELLELLHEIEAKAERVRTLRWGPRTLDLDILFYDNL
;
A
#
# COMPACT_ATOMS: atom_id res chain seq x y z
N SER A 1 7.34 -6.48 -13.92
CA SER A 1 6.96 -5.51 -14.98
C SER A 1 7.67 -4.19 -14.72
N VAL A 2 8.26 -3.60 -15.76
CA VAL A 2 8.92 -2.28 -15.72
C VAL A 2 8.64 -1.56 -17.04
N ASP A 3 8.56 -0.22 -17.02
CA ASP A 3 8.52 0.55 -18.26
C ASP A 3 9.90 0.50 -18.94
N THR A 4 9.95 -0.14 -20.11
CA THR A 4 11.18 -0.28 -20.92
C THR A 4 11.34 0.82 -21.97
N ARG A 5 10.35 1.70 -22.14
CA ARG A 5 10.35 2.70 -23.24
C ARG A 5 11.38 3.79 -23.01
N ALA A 6 11.45 4.34 -21.80
CA ALA A 6 12.37 5.43 -21.47
C ALA A 6 13.84 4.96 -21.51
N PRO A 7 14.22 3.84 -20.83
CA PRO A 7 15.59 3.32 -20.92
C PRO A 7 15.96 2.87 -22.33
N GLY A 8 15.05 2.19 -23.06
CA GLY A 8 15.34 1.69 -24.40
C GLY A 8 15.52 2.80 -25.44
N LYS A 9 14.85 3.95 -25.31
CA LYS A 9 15.05 5.09 -26.20
C LYS A 9 16.34 5.86 -25.92
N ALA A 10 16.78 5.88 -24.64
CA ALA A 10 17.92 6.66 -24.21
C ALA A 10 19.22 5.84 -24.18
N ASP A 11 19.13 4.50 -24.29
CA ASP A 11 20.23 3.55 -24.03
C ASP A 11 20.94 3.87 -22.68
N ASP A 12 20.12 4.04 -21.63
CA ASP A 12 20.54 4.56 -20.35
C ASP A 12 20.15 3.58 -19.24
N LEU A 13 21.16 2.92 -18.67
CA LEU A 13 20.97 1.92 -17.60
C LEU A 13 20.38 2.54 -16.34
N GLU A 14 20.66 3.81 -16.04
CA GLU A 14 20.11 4.52 -14.89
C GLU A 14 18.58 4.63 -14.93
N LYS A 15 18.00 4.54 -16.12
CA LYS A 15 16.54 4.55 -16.32
C LYS A 15 15.91 3.16 -16.24
N SER A 16 16.71 2.11 -16.11
CA SER A 16 16.25 0.72 -16.02
C SER A 16 16.44 0.14 -14.62
N VAL A 17 16.11 -1.13 -14.47
CA VAL A 17 16.44 -1.93 -13.29
C VAL A 17 17.71 -2.73 -13.59
N ASN A 18 18.72 -2.59 -12.74
CA ASN A 18 19.93 -3.41 -12.81
C ASN A 18 19.60 -4.82 -12.31
N TYR A 19 19.36 -5.74 -13.24
CA TYR A 19 19.03 -7.13 -12.92
C TYR A 19 20.18 -7.86 -12.20
N GLY A 20 21.43 -7.43 -12.34
CA GLY A 20 22.57 -7.97 -11.60
C GLY A 20 22.45 -7.66 -10.11
N GLU A 21 22.16 -6.40 -9.76
CA GLU A 21 21.89 -5.99 -8.37
C GLU A 21 20.66 -6.68 -7.81
N LEU A 22 19.60 -6.82 -8.62
CA LEU A 22 18.40 -7.53 -8.21
C LEU A 22 18.68 -9.01 -7.89
N CYS A 23 19.49 -9.70 -8.73
CA CYS A 23 19.86 -11.08 -8.47
C CYS A 23 20.69 -11.24 -7.18
N HIS A 24 21.65 -10.34 -6.94
CA HIS A 24 22.41 -10.35 -5.68
C HIS A 24 21.53 -10.09 -4.47
N PHE A 25 20.61 -9.14 -4.57
CA PHE A 25 19.66 -8.87 -3.50
C PHE A 25 18.79 -10.09 -3.17
N ILE A 26 18.27 -10.77 -4.21
CA ILE A 26 17.47 -12.00 -4.01
C ILE A 26 18.31 -13.07 -3.33
N GLN A 27 19.58 -13.25 -3.72
CA GLN A 27 20.47 -14.21 -3.10
C GLN A 27 20.71 -13.87 -1.62
N GLU A 28 21.07 -12.63 -1.31
CA GLU A 28 21.31 -12.14 0.07
C GLU A 28 20.04 -12.33 0.92
N PHE A 29 18.88 -11.94 0.39
CA PHE A 29 17.61 -12.11 1.08
C PHE A 29 17.32 -13.58 1.44
N MET A 30 17.57 -14.50 0.50
CA MET A 30 17.37 -15.94 0.72
C MET A 30 18.37 -16.56 1.70
N GLU A 31 19.57 -16.00 1.81
CA GLU A 31 20.61 -16.46 2.75
C GLU A 31 20.38 -15.94 4.17
N GLU A 32 19.85 -14.71 4.30
CA GLU A 32 19.66 -14.04 5.59
C GLU A 32 18.32 -14.42 6.28
N HIS A 33 17.32 -14.88 5.52
CA HIS A 33 15.99 -15.13 6.05
C HIS A 33 15.60 -16.62 6.00
N THR A 34 14.92 -17.05 7.06
CA THR A 34 14.39 -18.43 7.16
C THR A 34 12.91 -18.39 7.44
N TYR A 35 12.12 -19.01 6.56
CA TYR A 35 10.67 -19.09 6.65
C TYR A 35 10.19 -20.55 6.74
N LYS A 36 9.04 -20.75 7.37
CA LYS A 36 8.40 -22.08 7.47
C LYS A 36 7.64 -22.45 6.22
N LEU A 37 7.13 -21.45 5.49
CA LEU A 37 6.27 -21.60 4.32
C LEU A 37 6.94 -20.98 3.09
N LEU A 38 6.77 -21.61 1.92
CA LEU A 38 7.22 -21.06 0.64
C LEU A 38 6.49 -19.77 0.29
N GLU A 39 5.20 -19.70 0.64
CA GLU A 39 4.36 -18.52 0.49
C GLU A 39 4.95 -17.32 1.25
N ALA A 40 5.40 -17.51 2.49
CA ALA A 40 6.00 -16.43 3.28
C ALA A 40 7.32 -15.92 2.68
N VAL A 41 8.13 -16.79 2.07
CA VAL A 41 9.33 -16.38 1.33
C VAL A 41 8.95 -15.42 0.22
N LEU A 42 7.95 -15.79 -0.58
CA LEU A 42 7.55 -15.03 -1.76
C LEU A 42 6.90 -13.70 -1.40
N GLU A 43 6.01 -13.66 -0.41
CA GLU A 43 5.37 -12.42 0.03
C GLU A 43 6.40 -11.39 0.52
N ASN A 44 7.28 -11.80 1.44
CA ASN A 44 8.30 -10.90 1.99
C ASN A 44 9.33 -10.48 0.94
N LEU A 45 9.74 -11.37 0.04
CA LEU A 45 10.67 -11.05 -1.04
C LEU A 45 10.04 -10.09 -2.07
N ALA A 46 8.77 -10.30 -2.44
CA ALA A 46 8.07 -9.43 -3.37
C ALA A 46 7.94 -8.01 -2.82
N GLU A 47 7.53 -7.87 -1.57
CA GLU A 47 7.43 -6.59 -0.89
C GLU A 47 8.80 -5.88 -0.83
N ALA A 48 9.85 -6.58 -0.40
CA ALA A 48 11.19 -6.02 -0.31
C ALA A 48 11.73 -5.54 -1.67
N ILE A 49 11.46 -6.29 -2.75
CA ILE A 49 11.85 -5.89 -4.11
C ILE A 49 11.06 -4.66 -4.57
N LEU A 50 9.74 -4.65 -4.40
CA LEU A 50 8.87 -3.55 -4.84
C LEU A 50 9.16 -2.24 -4.08
N GLN A 51 9.48 -2.33 -2.79
CA GLN A 51 9.89 -1.16 -2.01
C GLN A 51 11.27 -0.64 -2.39
N LYS A 52 12.24 -1.51 -2.71
CA LYS A 52 13.61 -1.12 -3.04
C LYS A 52 13.75 -0.56 -4.45
N TRP A 53 13.03 -1.11 -5.43
CA TRP A 53 13.10 -0.68 -6.82
C TRP A 53 11.78 -0.02 -7.27
N GLU A 54 11.67 1.28 -7.10
CA GLU A 54 10.48 2.07 -7.45
C GLU A 54 10.04 1.95 -8.92
N LYS A 55 10.97 1.56 -9.81
CA LYS A 55 10.71 1.33 -11.23
C LYS A 55 9.99 0.01 -11.52
N ILE A 56 9.91 -0.89 -10.54
CA ILE A 56 9.18 -2.15 -10.67
C ILE A 56 7.74 -1.90 -10.27
N GLU A 57 6.84 -1.99 -11.24
CA GLU A 57 5.40 -1.82 -11.01
C GLU A 57 4.75 -3.11 -10.49
N GLU A 58 5.20 -4.25 -11.01
CA GLU A 58 4.66 -5.56 -10.72
C GLU A 58 5.76 -6.60 -10.81
N ILE A 59 5.72 -7.64 -9.99
CA ILE A 59 6.65 -8.76 -10.00
C ILE A 59 5.89 -10.08 -9.89
N THR A 60 6.30 -11.06 -10.72
CA THR A 60 5.90 -12.46 -10.56
C THR A 60 7.10 -13.23 -10.07
N LEU A 61 6.95 -13.93 -8.97
CA LEU A 61 7.99 -14.74 -8.33
C LEU A 61 7.52 -16.19 -8.23
N GLU A 62 8.40 -17.12 -8.57
CA GLU A 62 8.19 -18.55 -8.33
C GLU A 62 9.35 -19.09 -7.47
N VAL A 63 9.02 -19.82 -6.39
CA VAL A 63 9.97 -20.59 -5.62
C VAL A 63 9.73 -22.09 -5.82
N LYS A 64 10.80 -22.83 -6.12
CA LYS A 64 10.77 -24.28 -6.35
C LYS A 64 11.50 -25.01 -5.25
N LYS A 65 10.90 -26.12 -4.76
CA LYS A 65 11.49 -27.04 -3.78
C LYS A 65 11.60 -28.45 -4.40
N PRO A 66 12.67 -28.73 -5.16
CA PRO A 66 12.80 -29.97 -5.91
C PRO A 66 12.79 -31.24 -5.06
N TRP A 67 13.30 -31.15 -3.83
CA TRP A 67 13.41 -32.32 -2.91
C TRP A 67 12.48 -32.15 -1.70
N ALA A 68 11.20 -31.83 -1.95
CA ALA A 68 10.22 -31.78 -0.88
C ALA A 68 10.05 -33.19 -0.24
N PRO A 69 10.12 -33.32 1.10
CA PRO A 69 10.11 -34.62 1.78
C PRO A 69 8.68 -35.18 1.90
N ILE A 70 8.02 -35.46 0.77
CA ILE A 70 6.62 -35.89 0.70
C ILE A 70 6.52 -37.45 0.67
N GLY A 71 7.63 -38.12 0.26
CA GLY A 71 7.64 -39.59 0.16
C GLY A 71 6.87 -40.15 -1.05
N LEU A 72 6.50 -39.32 -1.99
CA LEU A 72 5.86 -39.69 -3.26
C LEU A 72 6.74 -39.24 -4.44
N PRO A 73 6.69 -39.96 -5.59
CA PRO A 73 7.41 -39.54 -6.79
C PRO A 73 6.77 -38.28 -7.35
N LEU A 74 7.48 -37.16 -7.23
CA LEU A 74 7.13 -35.88 -7.82
C LEU A 74 8.41 -35.14 -8.29
N GLU A 75 8.27 -34.31 -9.30
CA GLU A 75 9.39 -33.59 -9.87
C GLU A 75 9.78 -32.39 -9.01
N THR A 76 8.82 -31.63 -8.56
CA THR A 76 9.01 -30.45 -7.70
C THR A 76 7.72 -30.06 -7.00
N VAL A 77 7.84 -29.27 -5.93
CA VAL A 77 6.75 -28.46 -5.36
C VAL A 77 7.12 -27.00 -5.62
N SER A 78 6.19 -26.20 -6.12
CA SER A 78 6.41 -24.78 -6.31
C SER A 78 5.21 -23.96 -5.86
N VAL A 79 5.48 -22.70 -5.54
CA VAL A 79 4.49 -21.64 -5.33
C VAL A 79 4.86 -20.48 -6.22
N GLU A 80 3.89 -19.88 -6.89
CA GLU A 80 4.04 -18.68 -7.70
C GLU A 80 3.06 -17.62 -7.20
N ILE A 81 3.53 -16.38 -7.09
CA ILE A 81 2.69 -15.23 -6.78
C ILE A 81 2.99 -14.08 -7.73
N THR A 82 2.01 -13.21 -7.92
CA THR A 82 2.18 -11.91 -8.57
C THR A 82 1.77 -10.82 -7.60
N ARG A 83 2.63 -9.81 -7.41
CA ARG A 83 2.39 -8.65 -6.56
C ARG A 83 2.81 -7.38 -7.30
N GLY A 84 2.12 -6.30 -7.01
CA GLY A 84 2.40 -5.01 -7.65
C GLY A 84 1.82 -3.85 -6.87
N TRP A 85 2.12 -2.67 -7.35
CA TRP A 85 1.56 -1.44 -6.81
C TRP A 85 0.15 -1.20 -7.34
N HIS A 86 -0.74 -0.84 -6.43
CA HIS A 86 -2.12 -0.43 -6.69
C HIS A 86 -2.28 1.07 -6.51
N THR A 87 -3.30 1.64 -7.12
CA THR A 87 -3.68 3.04 -6.92
C THR A 87 -5.00 3.10 -6.17
N ALA A 88 -5.01 3.80 -5.03
CA ALA A 88 -6.22 4.08 -4.28
C ALA A 88 -6.48 5.59 -4.17
N TYR A 89 -7.75 5.96 -4.07
CA TYR A 89 -8.16 7.32 -3.73
C TYR A 89 -8.91 7.28 -2.41
N ILE A 90 -8.45 8.10 -1.47
CA ILE A 90 -8.96 8.13 -0.10
C ILE A 90 -9.60 9.49 0.15
N ALA A 91 -10.86 9.50 0.62
CA ALA A 91 -11.48 10.68 1.18
C ALA A 91 -10.98 10.89 2.61
N LEU A 92 -10.80 12.15 2.97
CA LEU A 92 -10.46 12.57 4.34
C LEU A 92 -11.51 13.58 4.81
N GLY A 93 -12.00 13.40 6.04
CA GLY A 93 -12.99 14.29 6.64
C GLY A 93 -12.76 14.49 8.13
N SER A 94 -13.03 15.69 8.61
CA SER A 94 -13.00 16.03 10.05
C SER A 94 -13.94 17.20 10.33
N ASN A 95 -14.68 17.15 11.44
CA ASN A 95 -15.47 18.31 11.90
C ASN A 95 -15.36 18.57 13.39
N MET A 96 -14.39 17.98 14.08
CA MET A 96 -14.13 18.21 15.49
C MET A 96 -12.69 18.68 15.74
N GLY A 97 -12.49 19.53 16.74
CA GLY A 97 -11.16 19.95 17.21
C GLY A 97 -10.31 20.60 16.12
N GLU A 98 -9.02 20.27 16.11
CA GLU A 98 -8.04 20.79 15.16
C GLU A 98 -8.11 20.03 13.82
N LYS A 99 -9.19 20.23 13.06
CA LYS A 99 -9.57 19.50 11.84
C LYS A 99 -8.39 19.34 10.87
N GLU A 100 -7.73 20.43 10.51
CA GLU A 100 -6.61 20.41 9.56
C GLU A 100 -5.43 19.60 10.09
N THR A 101 -5.17 19.66 11.37
CA THR A 101 -4.10 18.87 12.02
C THR A 101 -4.40 17.37 11.92
N TYR A 102 -5.63 16.95 12.17
CA TYR A 102 -6.02 15.54 12.03
C TYR A 102 -5.86 15.05 10.59
N LEU A 103 -6.31 15.84 9.60
CA LEU A 103 -6.17 15.48 8.19
C LEU A 103 -4.69 15.38 7.76
N ARG A 104 -3.85 16.34 8.15
CA ARG A 104 -2.42 16.33 7.83
C ARG A 104 -1.68 15.18 8.51
N ASN A 105 -2.04 14.85 9.74
CA ASN A 105 -1.45 13.71 10.46
C ASN A 105 -1.85 12.39 9.78
N ALA A 106 -3.10 12.23 9.35
CA ALA A 106 -3.54 11.05 8.62
C ALA A 106 -2.78 10.88 7.29
N VAL A 107 -2.60 11.96 6.52
CA VAL A 107 -1.78 11.95 5.30
C VAL A 107 -0.36 11.49 5.60
N LYS A 108 0.25 12.01 6.66
CA LYS A 108 1.61 11.65 7.07
C LYS A 108 1.70 10.19 7.51
N GLU A 109 0.76 9.71 8.34
CA GLU A 109 0.75 8.32 8.79
C GLU A 109 0.58 7.35 7.63
N LEU A 110 -0.25 7.68 6.64
CA LEU A 110 -0.39 6.89 5.42
C LEU A 110 0.91 6.83 4.60
N ASP A 111 1.59 7.98 4.45
CA ASP A 111 2.85 8.05 3.70
C ASP A 111 4.01 7.33 4.41
N GLU A 112 3.99 7.28 5.74
CA GLU A 112 4.98 6.58 6.57
C GLU A 112 4.66 5.08 6.76
N SER A 113 3.47 4.61 6.34
CA SER A 113 3.07 3.20 6.46
C SER A 113 3.78 2.33 5.42
N ALA A 114 4.20 1.12 5.86
CA ALA A 114 4.85 0.16 4.97
C ALA A 114 3.97 -0.15 3.76
N GLY A 115 4.57 -0.17 2.57
CA GLY A 115 3.85 -0.45 1.33
C GLY A 115 2.87 0.65 0.90
N CYS A 116 2.95 1.85 1.47
CA CYS A 116 2.13 3.00 1.11
C CYS A 116 3.00 4.20 0.70
N ARG A 117 2.50 5.00 -0.26
CA ARG A 117 3.09 6.27 -0.70
C ARG A 117 2.01 7.23 -1.11
N VAL A 118 1.95 8.39 -0.49
CA VAL A 118 1.02 9.45 -0.88
C VAL A 118 1.58 10.19 -2.09
N GLU A 119 0.95 10.04 -3.24
CA GLU A 119 1.40 10.69 -4.47
C GLU A 119 0.87 12.12 -4.61
N LYS A 120 -0.34 12.37 -4.12
CA LYS A 120 -0.99 13.67 -4.25
C LYS A 120 -2.05 13.86 -3.18
N VAL A 121 -2.18 15.10 -2.69
CA VAL A 121 -3.24 15.53 -1.77
C VAL A 121 -3.95 16.72 -2.40
N SER A 122 -5.28 16.75 -2.31
CA SER A 122 -6.08 17.92 -2.73
C SER A 122 -5.95 19.06 -1.72
N ASP A 123 -6.40 20.25 -2.09
CA ASP A 123 -6.74 21.26 -1.10
C ASP A 123 -7.86 20.78 -0.18
N PHE A 124 -7.86 21.24 1.07
CA PHE A 124 -8.94 20.98 2.00
C PHE A 124 -10.02 22.04 1.85
N ILE A 125 -11.27 21.62 1.77
CA ILE A 125 -12.44 22.48 1.59
C ILE A 125 -13.41 22.34 2.76
N ALA A 126 -13.95 23.46 3.23
CA ALA A 126 -15.03 23.46 4.22
C ALA A 126 -16.37 23.14 3.54
N THR A 127 -17.14 22.25 4.15
CA THR A 127 -18.47 21.87 3.68
C THR A 127 -19.48 21.88 4.81
N ALA A 128 -20.72 22.28 4.53
CA ALA A 128 -21.80 22.20 5.50
C ALA A 128 -22.12 20.74 5.85
N PRO A 129 -22.49 20.44 7.10
CA PRO A 129 -22.86 19.10 7.52
C PRO A 129 -24.13 18.61 6.79
N TYR A 130 -24.13 17.31 6.45
CA TYR A 130 -25.29 16.65 5.85
C TYR A 130 -25.99 15.74 6.86
N GLY A 131 -27.32 15.72 6.88
CA GLY A 131 -28.14 14.90 7.76
C GLY A 131 -28.37 15.55 9.13
N VAL A 132 -27.44 15.41 10.07
CA VAL A 132 -27.48 16.12 11.36
C VAL A 132 -26.85 17.50 11.14
N THR A 133 -27.66 18.56 11.12
CA THR A 133 -27.20 19.92 10.81
C THR A 133 -26.72 20.72 12.03
N GLU A 134 -26.99 20.25 13.24
CA GLU A 134 -26.53 20.86 14.50
C GLU A 134 -25.12 20.37 14.86
N GLN A 135 -24.15 20.59 13.98
CA GLN A 135 -22.73 20.28 14.17
C GLN A 135 -21.87 21.23 13.35
N ASP A 136 -20.58 21.29 13.66
CA ASP A 136 -19.62 22.11 12.96
C ASP A 136 -19.46 21.70 11.49
N GLU A 137 -19.04 22.66 10.64
CA GLU A 137 -18.66 22.36 9.26
C GLU A 137 -17.54 21.36 9.19
N PHE A 138 -17.60 20.48 8.20
CA PHE A 138 -16.54 19.54 7.89
C PHE A 138 -15.42 20.23 7.12
N LEU A 139 -14.19 19.83 7.41
CA LEU A 139 -13.05 20.03 6.52
C LEU A 139 -12.82 18.71 5.78
N ASN A 140 -12.92 18.74 4.44
CA ASN A 140 -12.82 17.55 3.61
C ASN A 140 -11.69 17.71 2.59
N GLY A 141 -11.12 16.58 2.19
CA GLY A 141 -10.13 16.48 1.14
C GLY A 141 -10.11 15.09 0.54
N ALA A 142 -9.21 14.88 -0.40
CA ALA A 142 -8.92 13.58 -0.98
C ALA A 142 -7.43 13.45 -1.23
N LEU A 143 -6.93 12.22 -1.21
CA LEU A 143 -5.56 11.93 -1.61
C LEU A 143 -5.53 10.77 -2.61
N LYS A 144 -4.46 10.76 -3.41
CA LYS A 144 -4.06 9.63 -4.25
C LYS A 144 -2.94 8.88 -3.54
N LEU A 145 -3.17 7.61 -3.29
CA LEU A 145 -2.25 6.70 -2.64
C LEU A 145 -1.78 5.64 -3.65
N ARG A 146 -0.49 5.36 -3.64
CA ARG A 146 0.09 4.18 -4.24
C ARG A 146 0.36 3.17 -3.13
N THR A 147 -0.12 1.93 -3.25
CA THR A 147 -0.05 0.96 -2.16
C THR A 147 0.21 -0.46 -2.64
N LEU A 148 0.87 -1.27 -1.80
CA LEU A 148 1.02 -2.72 -1.96
C LEU A 148 -0.07 -3.50 -1.20
N LEU A 149 -0.85 -2.81 -0.36
CA LEU A 149 -1.90 -3.42 0.45
C LEU A 149 -3.12 -3.78 -0.41
N THR A 150 -3.75 -4.90 -0.10
CA THR A 150 -5.08 -5.23 -0.65
C THR A 150 -6.14 -4.22 -0.16
N PRO A 151 -7.34 -4.16 -0.78
CA PRO A 151 -8.42 -3.28 -0.30
C PRO A 151 -8.77 -3.51 1.17
N GLU A 152 -8.78 -4.77 1.62
CA GLU A 152 -9.09 -5.15 2.99
C GLU A 152 -8.00 -4.68 3.97
N GLU A 153 -6.73 -4.93 3.65
CA GLU A 153 -5.59 -4.47 4.46
C GLU A 153 -5.52 -2.94 4.51
N LEU A 154 -5.79 -2.27 3.39
CA LEU A 154 -5.85 -0.81 3.37
C LEU A 154 -6.98 -0.29 4.27
N LEU A 155 -8.17 -0.91 4.24
CA LEU A 155 -9.27 -0.53 5.10
C LEU A 155 -8.92 -0.72 6.59
N GLU A 156 -8.23 -1.79 6.94
CA GLU A 156 -7.75 -2.03 8.30
C GLU A 156 -6.78 -0.92 8.73
N LEU A 157 -5.80 -0.56 7.89
CA LEU A 157 -4.88 0.54 8.14
C LEU A 157 -5.61 1.88 8.34
N LEU A 158 -6.60 2.20 7.51
CA LEU A 158 -7.40 3.42 7.67
C LEU A 158 -8.12 3.44 9.01
N HIS A 159 -8.72 2.33 9.43
CA HIS A 159 -9.37 2.22 10.74
C HIS A 159 -8.39 2.36 11.92
N GLU A 160 -7.16 1.86 11.78
CA GLU A 160 -6.12 2.05 12.81
C GLU A 160 -5.74 3.53 12.95
N ILE A 161 -5.59 4.25 11.83
CA ILE A 161 -5.28 5.69 11.82
C ILE A 161 -6.43 6.50 12.45
N GLU A 162 -7.68 6.17 12.10
CA GLU A 162 -8.86 6.79 12.72
C GLU A 162 -8.92 6.54 14.23
N ALA A 163 -8.61 5.32 14.68
CA ALA A 163 -8.63 4.96 16.11
C ALA A 163 -7.57 5.76 16.89
N LYS A 164 -6.39 6.00 16.33
CA LYS A 164 -5.34 6.85 16.93
C LYS A 164 -5.78 8.31 17.05
N ALA A 165 -6.64 8.80 16.15
CA ALA A 165 -7.23 10.13 16.21
C ALA A 165 -8.42 10.22 17.19
N GLU A 166 -8.54 9.27 18.14
CA GLU A 166 -9.60 9.20 19.16
C GLU A 166 -11.02 9.20 18.57
N ARG A 167 -11.20 8.62 17.38
CA ARG A 167 -12.51 8.49 16.76
C ARG A 167 -13.43 7.61 17.60
N VAL A 168 -14.46 8.22 18.20
CA VAL A 168 -15.56 7.50 18.89
C VAL A 168 -16.82 7.59 18.04
N ARG A 169 -17.28 6.47 17.50
CA ARG A 169 -18.55 6.37 16.77
C ARG A 169 -19.70 6.37 17.76
N THR A 170 -20.32 7.53 18.03
CA THR A 170 -21.48 7.66 18.92
C THR A 170 -22.83 7.67 18.20
N LEU A 171 -22.90 8.28 17.02
CA LEU A 171 -24.11 8.40 16.21
C LEU A 171 -23.79 8.21 14.71
N ARG A 172 -24.76 7.65 13.95
CA ARG A 172 -24.68 7.63 12.50
C ARG A 172 -24.77 9.07 11.96
N TRP A 173 -23.78 9.49 11.13
CA TRP A 173 -23.59 10.87 10.64
C TRP A 173 -23.32 11.92 11.72
N GLY A 174 -22.87 11.49 12.90
CA GLY A 174 -22.45 12.37 13.99
C GLY A 174 -21.08 13.01 13.75
N PRO A 175 -20.68 13.91 14.63
CA PRO A 175 -19.36 14.54 14.56
C PRO A 175 -18.23 13.52 14.72
N ARG A 176 -17.10 13.76 14.01
CA ARG A 176 -15.94 12.87 14.01
C ARG A 176 -14.63 13.65 13.94
N THR A 177 -13.64 13.17 14.71
CA THR A 177 -12.29 13.74 14.68
C THR A 177 -11.60 13.48 13.37
N LEU A 178 -11.73 12.27 12.83
CA LEU A 178 -11.17 11.83 11.54
C LEU A 178 -12.09 10.79 10.91
N ASP A 179 -12.26 10.88 9.59
CA ASP A 179 -13.00 9.92 8.76
C ASP A 179 -12.18 9.65 7.50
N LEU A 180 -11.89 8.39 7.22
CA LEU A 180 -11.11 7.96 6.07
C LEU A 180 -11.88 6.89 5.31
N ASP A 181 -12.21 7.16 4.05
CA ASP A 181 -12.97 6.24 3.21
C ASP A 181 -12.23 5.96 1.89
N ILE A 182 -12.18 4.69 1.47
CA ILE A 182 -11.68 4.32 0.15
C ILE A 182 -12.74 4.72 -0.88
N LEU A 183 -12.39 5.65 -1.78
CA LEU A 183 -13.28 6.08 -2.87
C LEU A 183 -13.14 5.18 -4.10
N PHE A 184 -11.90 4.84 -4.45
CA PHE A 184 -11.56 3.99 -5.58
C PHE A 184 -10.31 3.18 -5.23
N TYR A 185 -10.23 1.99 -5.81
CA TYR A 185 -9.06 1.13 -5.77
C TYR A 185 -8.88 0.52 -7.15
N ASP A 186 -7.78 0.88 -7.85
CA ASP A 186 -7.54 0.60 -9.27
C ASP A 186 -8.74 1.00 -10.16
N ASN A 187 -9.37 0.02 -10.78
CA ASN A 187 -10.50 0.21 -11.68
C ASN A 187 -11.87 -0.12 -11.01
N LEU A 188 -11.88 -0.28 -9.68
CA LEU A 188 -13.08 -0.59 -8.90
C LEU A 188 -13.69 0.66 -8.31
#